data_14ec1207abbc41666ea1b5de38e5de61
#
_entry.id   14ec1207abbc41666ea1b5de38e5de61
#
_cell.length_a   1.000
_cell.length_b   1.000
_cell.length_c   1.000
_cell.angle_alpha   90.00
_cell.angle_beta   90.00
_cell.angle_gamma   90.00
#
_symmetry.space_group_name_H-M   'P 1'
#
loop_
_entity.id
_entity.type
_entity.pdbx_description
1 polymer ?
#
loop_
_entity_poly.entity_id
_entity_poly.type
_entity_poly.pdbx_seq_one_letter_code
_entity_poly.pdbx_strand_id
1 'polypeptide(L)'
;MALSLIISRVIFNIEKQRNNISFIDDEVVDVKLTNGFITSILLKNSNEINGDFFVDCSGFRKVLMNHLPNKWISAKDNLPLNTAIPFSLKYKNDEMPEPYTTAWAQKNGWMWQIPLMDRKGCGYVFCDRFTTVDKAQEEIEIILGQKIDPR
;
A
#
# COMPACT_ATOMS: atom_id res chain seq x y z
N MET A 1 5.81 -2.34 6.15
CA MET A 1 5.55 -2.55 7.59
C MET A 1 5.78 -1.32 8.46
N ALA A 2 6.79 -0.48 8.25
CA ALA A 2 7.07 0.69 9.09
C ALA A 2 6.01 1.81 9.01
N LEU A 3 5.44 2.10 7.86
CA LEU A 3 4.44 3.17 7.69
C LEU A 3 3.13 2.86 8.41
N SER A 4 2.69 1.61 8.37
CA SER A 4 1.52 1.12 9.11
C SER A 4 1.68 1.26 10.63
N LEU A 5 2.89 1.03 11.16
CA LEU A 5 3.16 1.18 12.59
C LEU A 5 3.18 2.65 13.05
N ILE A 6 3.62 3.58 12.20
CA ILE A 6 3.64 5.01 12.53
C ILE A 6 2.21 5.56 12.53
N ILE A 7 1.42 5.23 11.52
CA ILE A 7 0.01 5.67 11.44
C ILE A 7 -0.79 5.10 12.62
N SER A 8 -0.63 3.84 12.96
CA SER A 8 -1.31 3.23 14.11
C SER A 8 -0.93 3.88 15.45
N ARG A 9 0.34 4.24 15.65
CA ARG A 9 0.79 4.98 16.84
C ARG A 9 0.24 6.41 16.91
N VAL A 10 0.15 7.11 15.80
CA VAL A 10 -0.44 8.46 15.75
C VAL A 10 -1.93 8.40 16.06
N ILE A 11 -2.66 7.47 15.45
CA ILE A 11 -4.10 7.25 15.73
C ILE A 11 -4.31 6.88 17.19
N PHE A 12 -3.53 5.97 17.74
CA PHE A 12 -3.59 5.58 19.15
C PHE A 12 -3.34 6.75 20.13
N ASN A 13 -2.43 7.66 19.81
CA ASN A 13 -2.19 8.85 20.62
C ASN A 13 -3.32 9.87 20.51
N ILE A 14 -3.99 9.98 19.37
CA ILE A 14 -5.16 10.83 19.15
C ILE A 14 -6.37 10.29 19.91
N GLU A 15 -6.55 8.98 19.94
CA GLU A 15 -7.63 8.31 20.69
C GLU A 15 -7.59 8.66 22.17
N LYS A 16 -6.42 8.62 22.80
CA LYS A 16 -6.22 8.98 24.23
C LYS A 16 -6.63 10.43 24.56
N GLN A 17 -6.71 11.28 23.55
CA GLN A 17 -7.04 12.70 23.72
C GLN A 17 -8.47 13.05 23.29
N ARG A 18 -9.20 12.11 22.65
CA ARG A 18 -10.54 12.34 22.11
C ARG A 18 -11.51 11.23 22.51
N ASN A 19 -12.57 11.60 23.21
CA ASN A 19 -13.59 10.65 23.69
C ASN A 19 -14.49 10.05 22.59
N ASN A 20 -14.32 10.43 21.35
CA ASN A 20 -15.14 9.98 20.20
C ASN A 20 -14.43 9.03 19.25
N ILE A 21 -13.25 8.53 19.62
CA ILE A 21 -12.48 7.55 18.83
C ILE A 21 -12.26 6.32 19.70
N SER A 22 -12.58 5.15 19.17
CA SER A 22 -12.29 3.86 19.82
C SER A 22 -11.32 3.07 18.97
N PHE A 23 -10.26 2.59 19.58
CA PHE A 23 -9.30 1.68 18.97
C PHE A 23 -9.56 0.26 19.46
N ILE A 24 -9.75 -0.67 18.51
CA ILE A 24 -9.99 -2.08 18.81
C ILE A 24 -8.91 -2.89 18.08
N ASP A 25 -8.06 -3.55 18.84
CA ASP A 25 -7.03 -4.46 18.33
C ASP A 25 -7.61 -5.87 18.22
N ASP A 26 -8.29 -6.15 17.11
CA ASP A 26 -8.95 -7.43 16.85
C ASP A 26 -8.98 -7.75 15.35
N GLU A 27 -9.32 -8.97 15.02
CA GLU A 27 -9.43 -9.46 13.64
C GLU A 27 -10.89 -9.48 13.20
N VAL A 28 -11.18 -8.87 12.04
CA VAL A 28 -12.49 -9.00 11.40
C VAL A 28 -12.59 -10.38 10.78
N VAL A 29 -13.57 -11.17 11.22
CA VAL A 29 -13.79 -12.55 10.77
C VAL A 29 -14.99 -12.69 9.86
N ASP A 30 -15.97 -11.78 9.94
CA ASP A 30 -17.15 -11.81 9.10
C ASP A 30 -17.78 -10.42 8.98
N VAL A 31 -18.77 -10.27 8.06
CA VAL A 31 -19.47 -9.03 7.77
C VAL A 31 -20.96 -9.31 7.62
N LYS A 32 -21.81 -8.53 8.27
CA LYS A 32 -23.27 -8.60 8.05
C LYS A 32 -23.71 -7.60 7.00
N LEU A 33 -24.56 -8.08 6.10
CA LEU A 33 -25.16 -7.28 5.04
C LEU A 33 -26.66 -7.14 5.22
N THR A 34 -27.17 -5.94 5.00
CA THR A 34 -28.60 -5.67 4.88
C THR A 34 -28.84 -4.89 3.60
N ASN A 35 -29.72 -5.41 2.73
CA ASN A 35 -30.01 -4.80 1.43
C ASN A 35 -28.77 -4.52 0.55
N GLY A 36 -27.73 -5.35 0.65
CA GLY A 36 -26.48 -5.20 -0.10
C GLY A 36 -25.47 -4.22 0.50
N PHE A 37 -25.76 -3.64 1.67
CA PHE A 37 -24.87 -2.74 2.40
C PHE A 37 -24.32 -3.42 3.64
N ILE A 38 -23.05 -3.12 3.98
CA ILE A 38 -22.47 -3.54 5.25
C ILE A 38 -23.14 -2.78 6.38
N THR A 39 -23.69 -3.50 7.36
CA THR A 39 -24.33 -2.91 8.55
C THR A 39 -23.52 -3.15 9.82
N SER A 40 -22.74 -4.23 9.85
CA SER A 40 -21.83 -4.52 10.96
C SER A 40 -20.67 -5.40 10.53
N ILE A 41 -19.63 -5.41 11.34
CA ILE A 41 -18.48 -6.31 11.25
C ILE A 41 -18.42 -7.20 12.50
N LEU A 42 -18.03 -8.45 12.32
CA LEU A 42 -17.85 -9.41 13.41
C LEU A 42 -16.35 -9.56 13.68
N LEU A 43 -15.99 -9.41 14.94
CA LEU A 43 -14.63 -9.57 15.42
C LEU A 43 -14.40 -10.97 15.98
N LYS A 44 -13.16 -11.43 15.94
CA LYS A 44 -12.74 -12.76 16.38
C LYS A 44 -13.09 -13.06 17.85
N ASN A 45 -12.95 -12.06 18.70
CA ASN A 45 -13.24 -12.17 20.13
C ASN A 45 -14.71 -11.88 20.48
N SER A 46 -15.64 -12.04 19.50
CA SER A 46 -17.10 -12.09 19.65
C SER A 46 -17.82 -10.74 19.78
N ASN A 47 -17.16 -9.65 19.53
CA ASN A 47 -17.82 -8.36 19.49
C ASN A 47 -18.33 -8.07 18.07
N GLU A 48 -19.59 -7.67 17.96
CA GLU A 48 -20.17 -7.11 16.74
C GLU A 48 -20.11 -5.57 16.81
N ILE A 49 -19.62 -4.94 15.75
CA ILE A 49 -19.55 -3.50 15.65
C ILE A 49 -20.47 -3.04 14.53
N ASN A 50 -21.48 -2.26 14.88
CA ASN A 50 -22.38 -1.62 13.95
C ASN A 50 -21.77 -0.30 13.44
N GLY A 51 -22.09 0.07 12.20
CA GLY A 51 -21.66 1.33 11.62
C GLY A 51 -22.50 1.73 10.41
N ASP A 52 -22.54 3.02 10.14
CA ASP A 52 -23.20 3.59 8.98
C ASP A 52 -22.28 3.72 7.78
N PHE A 53 -20.95 3.67 8.02
CA PHE A 53 -19.93 3.77 6.99
C PHE A 53 -18.67 2.98 7.39
N PHE A 54 -18.08 2.29 6.42
CA PHE A 54 -16.88 1.44 6.63
C PHE A 54 -15.80 1.79 5.63
N VAL A 55 -14.55 1.84 6.08
CA VAL A 55 -13.36 2.04 5.24
C VAL A 55 -12.49 0.80 5.30
N ASP A 56 -12.41 0.07 4.18
CA ASP A 56 -11.57 -1.14 4.07
C ASP A 56 -10.13 -0.78 3.74
N CYS A 57 -9.27 -0.73 4.76
CA CYS A 57 -7.83 -0.52 4.63
C CYS A 57 -7.01 -1.82 4.65
N SER A 58 -7.62 -2.97 4.39
CA SER A 58 -6.95 -4.29 4.43
C SER A 58 -6.09 -4.61 3.21
N GLY A 59 -5.93 -3.67 2.28
CA GLY A 59 -5.13 -3.81 1.07
C GLY A 59 -5.65 -4.90 0.13
N PHE A 60 -4.76 -5.72 -0.40
CA PHE A 60 -5.14 -6.79 -1.33
C PHE A 60 -6.02 -7.88 -0.71
N ARG A 61 -6.09 -7.97 0.60
CA ARG A 61 -7.00 -8.90 1.30
C ARG A 61 -8.47 -8.54 1.09
N LYS A 62 -8.81 -7.25 0.93
CA LYS A 62 -10.17 -6.75 0.69
C LYS A 62 -11.20 -7.36 1.66
N VAL A 63 -10.87 -7.32 2.95
CA VAL A 63 -11.60 -8.06 4.00
C VAL A 63 -13.10 -7.72 3.99
N LEU A 64 -13.46 -6.45 3.84
CA LEU A 64 -14.86 -6.02 3.76
C LEU A 64 -15.41 -6.12 2.33
N MET A 65 -14.61 -5.69 1.35
CA MET A 65 -15.02 -5.62 -0.04
C MET A 65 -15.37 -6.99 -0.64
N ASN A 66 -14.77 -8.07 -0.16
CA ASN A 66 -15.06 -9.43 -0.65
C ASN A 66 -16.49 -9.89 -0.33
N HIS A 67 -17.16 -9.28 0.65
CA HIS A 67 -18.55 -9.60 1.02
C HIS A 67 -19.59 -8.84 0.17
N LEU A 68 -19.16 -7.81 -0.56
CA LEU A 68 -20.05 -7.04 -1.42
C LEU A 68 -20.20 -7.68 -2.80
N PRO A 69 -21.36 -7.50 -3.48
CA PRO A 69 -21.60 -8.04 -4.82
C PRO A 69 -20.83 -7.24 -5.89
N ASN A 70 -19.50 -7.21 -5.77
CA ASN A 70 -18.63 -6.56 -6.73
C ASN A 70 -17.90 -7.58 -7.63
N LYS A 71 -17.54 -7.15 -8.82
CA LYS A 71 -16.72 -7.94 -9.74
C LYS A 71 -15.39 -7.24 -9.97
N TRP A 72 -14.31 -8.03 -9.97
CA TRP A 72 -13.03 -7.54 -10.42
C TRP A 72 -13.05 -7.30 -11.93
N ILE A 73 -12.78 -6.08 -12.36
CA ILE A 73 -12.66 -5.72 -13.77
C ILE A 73 -11.17 -5.61 -14.09
N SER A 74 -10.69 -6.46 -14.98
CA SER A 74 -9.30 -6.43 -15.41
C SER A 74 -9.08 -5.29 -16.39
N ALA A 75 -8.12 -4.43 -16.12
CA ALA A 75 -7.68 -3.36 -17.01
C ALA A 75 -6.38 -3.71 -17.78
N LYS A 76 -5.97 -4.98 -17.79
CA LYS A 76 -4.68 -5.45 -18.33
C LYS A 76 -4.42 -5.07 -19.80
N ASP A 77 -5.49 -4.91 -20.60
CA ASP A 77 -5.35 -4.59 -22.00
C ASP A 77 -5.05 -3.10 -22.23
N ASN A 78 -5.45 -2.24 -21.29
CA ASN A 78 -5.18 -0.80 -21.32
C ASN A 78 -4.04 -0.40 -20.37
N LEU A 79 -3.84 -1.15 -19.29
CA LEU A 79 -2.82 -0.93 -18.26
C LEU A 79 -1.94 -2.19 -18.15
N PRO A 80 -0.98 -2.38 -19.05
CA PRO A 80 -0.24 -3.63 -19.17
C PRO A 80 0.83 -3.84 -18.07
N LEU A 81 1.17 -2.81 -17.30
CA LEU A 81 2.16 -2.93 -16.22
C LEU A 81 1.59 -3.76 -15.09
N ASN A 82 2.22 -4.90 -14.80
CA ASN A 82 1.69 -5.91 -13.89
C ASN A 82 2.68 -6.39 -12.82
N THR A 83 3.91 -5.92 -12.87
CA THR A 83 4.98 -6.34 -11.96
C THR A 83 5.69 -5.12 -11.38
N ALA A 84 6.12 -5.22 -10.12
CA ALA A 84 6.88 -4.17 -9.46
C ALA A 84 8.04 -4.75 -8.64
N ILE A 85 9.16 -4.03 -8.61
CA ILE A 85 10.31 -4.29 -7.73
C ILE A 85 10.40 -3.11 -6.75
N PRO A 86 9.90 -3.25 -5.51
CA PRO A 86 10.07 -2.21 -4.49
C PRO A 86 11.44 -2.29 -3.83
N PHE A 87 12.04 -1.14 -3.57
CA PHE A 87 13.34 -1.01 -2.90
C PHE A 87 13.44 0.31 -2.15
N SER A 88 14.56 0.53 -1.47
CA SER A 88 14.82 1.80 -0.77
C SER A 88 16.19 2.34 -1.14
N LEU A 89 16.29 3.65 -1.24
CA LEU A 89 17.57 4.37 -1.39
C LEU A 89 17.80 5.24 -0.16
N LYS A 90 19.00 5.20 0.38
CA LYS A 90 19.42 6.15 1.41
C LYS A 90 19.70 7.51 0.76
N TYR A 91 19.45 8.56 1.51
CA TYR A 91 19.92 9.89 1.12
C TYR A 91 21.45 9.93 1.11
N LYS A 92 22.00 10.69 0.17
CA LYS A 92 23.42 11.04 0.20
C LYS A 92 23.65 12.07 1.32
N ASN A 93 24.91 12.24 1.74
CA ASN A 93 25.24 13.25 2.73
C ASN A 93 24.74 14.62 2.25
N ASP A 94 24.08 15.35 3.16
CA ASP A 94 23.51 16.69 2.93
C ASP A 94 22.36 16.77 1.90
N GLU A 95 21.83 15.62 1.44
CA GLU A 95 20.65 15.59 0.57
C GLU A 95 19.38 15.82 1.40
N MET A 96 18.66 16.91 1.10
CA MET A 96 17.36 17.19 1.71
C MET A 96 16.23 16.43 1.00
N PRO A 97 15.25 15.91 1.73
CA PRO A 97 14.07 15.30 1.11
C PRO A 97 13.32 16.30 0.23
N GLU A 98 13.03 15.90 -1.01
CA GLU A 98 12.17 16.69 -1.89
C GLU A 98 10.73 16.70 -1.38
N PRO A 99 9.96 17.79 -1.55
CA PRO A 99 8.57 17.86 -1.10
C PRO A 99 7.58 17.18 -2.06
N TYR A 100 8.05 16.40 -3.02
CA TYR A 100 7.24 15.75 -4.05
C TYR A 100 7.73 14.33 -4.36
N THR A 101 6.82 13.51 -4.87
CA THR A 101 7.14 12.20 -5.44
C THR A 101 7.59 12.38 -6.88
N THR A 102 8.68 11.73 -7.25
CA THR A 102 9.15 11.67 -8.64
C THR A 102 8.61 10.41 -9.31
N ALA A 103 8.06 10.57 -10.52
CA ALA A 103 7.75 9.49 -11.44
C ALA A 103 8.71 9.60 -12.64
N TRP A 104 9.54 8.57 -12.82
CA TRP A 104 10.61 8.60 -13.82
C TRP A 104 10.39 7.48 -14.84
N ALA A 105 10.18 7.87 -16.11
CA ALA A 105 10.00 6.91 -17.21
C ALA A 105 11.28 6.11 -17.45
N GLN A 106 11.13 4.81 -17.64
CA GLN A 106 12.18 3.85 -17.94
C GLN A 106 11.88 3.11 -19.25
N LYS A 107 12.82 2.33 -19.73
CA LYS A 107 12.69 1.61 -21.01
C LYS A 107 11.49 0.67 -21.06
N ASN A 108 11.22 -0.06 -19.99
CA ASN A 108 10.17 -1.08 -19.93
C ASN A 108 9.04 -0.74 -18.95
N GLY A 109 9.04 0.48 -18.40
CA GLY A 109 8.07 0.90 -17.40
C GLY A 109 8.38 2.27 -16.80
N TRP A 110 8.18 2.42 -15.50
CA TRP A 110 8.48 3.65 -14.79
C TRP A 110 8.84 3.39 -13.33
N MET A 111 9.65 4.26 -12.76
CA MET A 111 10.11 4.20 -11.38
C MET A 111 9.48 5.33 -10.57
N TRP A 112 8.95 5.01 -9.38
CA TRP A 112 8.59 6.02 -8.39
C TRP A 112 9.73 6.22 -7.39
N GLN A 113 9.85 7.45 -6.90
CA GLN A 113 10.70 7.81 -5.76
C GLN A 113 9.90 8.69 -4.82
N ILE A 114 9.59 8.16 -3.64
CA ILE A 114 8.81 8.84 -2.59
C ILE A 114 9.77 9.26 -1.49
N PRO A 115 10.03 10.57 -1.31
CA PRO A 115 10.84 11.05 -0.21
C PRO A 115 10.19 10.74 1.14
N LEU A 116 10.95 10.12 2.03
CA LEU A 116 10.59 9.87 3.41
C LEU A 116 11.61 10.58 4.31
N MET A 117 11.43 10.56 5.62
CA MET A 117 12.30 11.29 6.56
C MET A 117 13.76 10.81 6.53
N ASP A 118 13.96 9.51 6.32
CA ASP A 118 15.26 8.83 6.46
C ASP A 118 15.77 8.16 5.18
N ARG A 119 14.92 8.09 4.15
CA ARG A 119 15.22 7.39 2.89
C ARG A 119 14.27 7.80 1.77
N LYS A 120 14.53 7.36 0.56
CA LYS A 120 13.56 7.34 -0.55
C LYS A 120 12.93 5.95 -0.63
N GLY A 121 11.60 5.87 -0.56
CA GLY A 121 10.85 4.67 -0.92
C GLY A 121 10.71 4.61 -2.44
N CYS A 122 11.32 3.62 -3.08
CA CYS A 122 11.39 3.51 -4.52
C CYS A 122 10.73 2.22 -5.01
N GLY A 123 10.43 2.20 -6.29
CA GLY A 123 10.09 0.96 -6.98
C GLY A 123 9.96 1.17 -8.48
N TYR A 124 10.17 0.07 -9.19
CA TYR A 124 10.08 0.01 -10.63
C TYR A 124 8.88 -0.84 -11.04
N VAL A 125 7.96 -0.24 -11.77
CA VAL A 125 6.78 -0.92 -12.33
C VAL A 125 7.03 -1.21 -13.80
N PHE A 126 6.84 -2.45 -14.22
CA PHE A 126 7.07 -2.90 -15.60
C PHE A 126 6.07 -3.97 -16.03
N CYS A 127 6.11 -4.33 -17.31
CA CYS A 127 5.33 -5.43 -17.87
C CYS A 127 6.23 -6.65 -18.07
N ASP A 128 5.86 -7.77 -17.47
CA ASP A 128 6.61 -9.05 -17.55
C ASP A 128 6.65 -9.66 -18.96
N ARG A 129 5.80 -9.17 -19.87
CA ARG A 129 5.86 -9.55 -21.30
C ARG A 129 7.08 -8.96 -22.03
N PHE A 130 7.65 -7.85 -21.53
CA PHE A 130 8.72 -7.13 -22.20
C PHE A 130 10.10 -7.30 -21.52
N THR A 131 10.10 -7.62 -20.24
CA THR A 131 11.34 -7.81 -19.47
C THR A 131 11.11 -8.78 -18.31
N THR A 132 12.20 -9.34 -17.78
CA THR A 132 12.16 -10.18 -16.58
C THR A 132 12.52 -9.36 -15.34
N VAL A 133 12.23 -9.88 -14.15
CA VAL A 133 12.60 -9.24 -12.87
C VAL A 133 14.09 -8.96 -12.82
N ASP A 134 14.94 -9.94 -13.18
CA ASP A 134 16.40 -9.78 -13.14
C ASP A 134 16.90 -8.68 -14.08
N LYS A 135 16.39 -8.63 -15.32
CA LYS A 135 16.75 -7.58 -16.29
C LYS A 135 16.23 -6.21 -15.87
N ALA A 136 15.03 -6.16 -15.29
CA ALA A 136 14.47 -4.93 -14.75
C ALA A 136 15.29 -4.41 -13.57
N GLN A 137 15.76 -5.30 -12.69
CA GLN A 137 16.68 -4.94 -11.61
C GLN A 137 18.00 -4.42 -12.15
N GLU A 138 18.61 -5.12 -13.10
CA GLU A 138 19.85 -4.69 -13.75
C GLU A 138 19.72 -3.32 -14.42
N GLU A 139 18.61 -3.06 -15.12
CA GLU A 139 18.31 -1.76 -15.72
C GLU A 139 18.32 -0.63 -14.68
N ILE A 140 17.64 -0.84 -13.54
CA ILE A 140 17.59 0.15 -12.46
C ILE A 140 18.97 0.36 -11.85
N GLU A 141 19.71 -0.70 -11.56
CA GLU A 141 21.04 -0.64 -10.96
C GLU A 141 22.03 0.14 -11.83
N ILE A 142 21.96 -0.05 -13.16
CA ILE A 142 22.76 0.72 -14.12
C ILE A 142 22.39 2.21 -14.07
N ILE A 143 21.09 2.54 -14.08
CA ILE A 143 20.61 3.91 -14.08
C ILE A 143 20.94 4.62 -12.77
N LEU A 144 20.84 3.94 -11.65
CA LEU A 144 21.14 4.49 -10.32
C LEU A 144 22.64 4.51 -10.00
N GLY A 145 23.46 3.77 -10.75
CA GLY A 145 24.89 3.60 -10.48
C GLY A 145 25.19 2.85 -9.18
N GLN A 146 24.22 2.07 -8.67
CA GLN A 146 24.36 1.31 -7.43
C GLN A 146 23.46 0.07 -7.41
N LYS A 147 23.82 -0.91 -6.61
CA LYS A 147 22.97 -2.07 -6.34
C LYS A 147 21.76 -1.68 -5.52
N ILE A 148 20.64 -2.38 -5.76
CA ILE A 148 19.42 -2.27 -4.97
C ILE A 148 19.19 -3.55 -4.17
N ASP A 149 18.47 -3.42 -3.05
CA ASP A 149 18.00 -4.54 -2.22
C ASP A 149 16.46 -4.61 -2.37
N PRO A 150 15.92 -5.49 -3.23
CA PRO A 150 14.49 -5.68 -3.41
C PRO A 150 13.84 -6.20 -2.13
N ARG A 151 12.59 -5.79 -1.88
CA ARG A 151 11.80 -6.18 -0.69
C ARG A 151 10.74 -7.19 -1.04
#